data_18744c50e2ca159d0ba3e5a99179fb07
#
_entry.id   18744c50e2ca159d0ba3e5a99179fb07
#
_cell.length_a   1.000
_cell.length_b   1.000
_cell.length_c   1.000
_cell.angle_alpha   90.00
_cell.angle_beta   90.00
_cell.angle_gamma   90.00
#
_symmetry.space_group_name_H-M   'P 1'
#
loop_
_entity.id
_entity.type
_entity.pdbx_description
1 polymer ?
#
loop_
_entity_poly.entity_id
_entity_poly.type
_entity_poly.pdbx_seq_one_letter_code
_entity_poly.pdbx_strand_id
1 'polypeptide(L)'
;MAKAVGNGGKALYIVPLRALASEKYYRFREMAPLGIKTGIATGDFESKDERLGSNDIVVATSEKVDSLLRNGATWLEDITCIVVDEVHLLDSVSRGPTLEIVITKLLRLNHGAQVIALSATIGNAHEIAQWLSANLVLSNWRPTELHEGIFRDDAIYFRDGQQAIGCIHSDDAVNLVLDTISNEGQCLVFENSRKNSAGFAKKAAGEVAKLLDGTRKEKVREIAS
;
A
#
# COMPACT_ATOMS: atom_id res chain seq x y z
N MET A 1 -8.39 2.76 -15.68
CA MET A 1 -8.57 4.20 -15.47
C MET A 1 -8.32 5.02 -16.74
N ALA A 2 -7.12 5.01 -17.34
CA ALA A 2 -6.82 5.84 -18.53
C ALA A 2 -7.84 5.68 -19.66
N LYS A 3 -8.28 4.44 -19.96
CA LYS A 3 -9.34 4.20 -20.95
C LYS A 3 -10.69 4.82 -20.55
N ALA A 4 -11.08 4.74 -19.28
CA ALA A 4 -12.33 5.33 -18.81
C ALA A 4 -12.31 6.87 -18.93
N VAL A 5 -11.22 7.49 -18.48
CA VAL A 5 -11.00 8.95 -18.60
C VAL A 5 -10.90 9.38 -20.06
N GLY A 6 -10.17 8.64 -20.92
CA GLY A 6 -10.06 8.92 -22.35
C GLY A 6 -11.40 8.86 -23.09
N ASN A 7 -12.39 8.15 -22.56
CA ASN A 7 -13.77 8.11 -23.04
C ASN A 7 -14.68 9.17 -22.39
N GLY A 8 -14.11 10.14 -21.68
CA GLY A 8 -14.86 11.20 -20.99
C GLY A 8 -15.47 10.81 -19.64
N GLY A 9 -15.13 9.64 -19.12
CA GLY A 9 -15.59 9.19 -17.81
C GLY A 9 -14.69 9.65 -16.66
N LYS A 10 -15.10 9.37 -15.41
CA LYS A 10 -14.33 9.66 -14.18
C LYS A 10 -13.89 8.38 -13.49
N ALA A 11 -12.74 8.43 -12.84
CA ALA A 11 -12.21 7.32 -12.07
C ALA A 11 -12.05 7.67 -10.59
N LEU A 12 -12.50 6.77 -9.71
CA LEU A 12 -12.28 6.82 -8.27
C LEU A 12 -11.29 5.71 -7.88
N TYR A 13 -10.19 6.09 -7.26
CA TYR A 13 -9.16 5.18 -6.75
C TYR A 13 -9.18 5.16 -5.22
N ILE A 14 -9.58 4.05 -4.64
CA ILE A 14 -9.78 3.89 -3.19
C ILE A 14 -8.57 3.18 -2.61
N VAL A 15 -7.98 3.76 -1.57
CA VAL A 15 -6.83 3.21 -0.83
C VAL A 15 -7.10 3.16 0.67
N PRO A 16 -6.44 2.26 1.41
CA PRO A 16 -6.66 2.14 2.85
C PRO A 16 -5.93 3.18 3.70
N LEU A 17 -4.91 3.85 3.16
CA LEU A 17 -4.00 4.70 3.93
C LEU A 17 -3.78 6.05 3.25
N ARG A 18 -3.69 7.13 4.05
CA ARG A 18 -3.37 8.49 3.56
C ARG A 18 -2.01 8.54 2.82
N ALA A 19 -1.01 7.82 3.30
CA ALA A 19 0.30 7.75 2.65
C ALA A 19 0.20 7.16 1.23
N LEU A 20 -0.55 6.06 1.07
CA LEU A 20 -0.82 5.46 -0.23
C LEU A 20 -1.63 6.41 -1.13
N ALA A 21 -2.60 7.14 -0.57
CA ALA A 21 -3.34 8.14 -1.34
C ALA A 21 -2.41 9.22 -1.91
N SER A 22 -1.48 9.71 -1.11
CA SER A 22 -0.49 10.69 -1.56
C SER A 22 0.43 10.11 -2.64
N GLU A 23 0.94 8.89 -2.45
CA GLU A 23 1.77 8.20 -3.46
C GLU A 23 1.03 8.07 -4.80
N LYS A 24 -0.19 7.53 -4.79
CA LYS A 24 -0.99 7.35 -6.01
C LYS A 24 -1.37 8.68 -6.65
N TYR A 25 -1.68 9.69 -5.85
CA TYR A 25 -1.95 11.04 -6.32
C TYR A 25 -0.76 11.61 -7.10
N TYR A 26 0.44 11.57 -6.55
CA TYR A 26 1.63 12.06 -7.26
C TYR A 26 1.89 11.26 -8.53
N ARG A 27 1.73 9.95 -8.49
CA ARG A 27 1.88 9.07 -9.65
C ARG A 27 0.89 9.41 -10.76
N PHE A 28 -0.36 9.66 -10.43
CA PHE A 28 -1.37 10.02 -11.44
C PHE A 28 -1.23 11.45 -11.95
N ARG A 29 -0.69 12.37 -11.17
CA ARG A 29 -0.34 13.71 -11.64
C ARG A 29 0.67 13.72 -12.77
N GLU A 30 1.48 12.71 -12.93
CA GLU A 30 2.38 12.56 -14.08
C GLU A 30 1.61 12.50 -15.41
N MET A 31 0.31 12.24 -15.38
CA MET A 31 -0.56 12.27 -16.56
C MET A 31 -1.09 13.69 -16.92
N ALA A 32 -0.75 14.70 -16.15
CA ALA A 32 -1.18 16.09 -16.40
C ALA A 32 -0.82 16.60 -17.80
N PRO A 33 0.32 16.25 -18.42
CA PRO A 33 0.63 16.64 -19.81
C PRO A 33 -0.37 16.08 -20.84
N LEU A 34 -1.13 15.01 -20.48
CA LEU A 34 -2.20 14.44 -21.30
C LEU A 34 -3.55 15.14 -21.08
N GLY A 35 -3.59 16.22 -20.29
CA GLY A 35 -4.81 16.95 -19.94
C GLY A 35 -5.61 16.32 -18.79
N ILE A 36 -5.13 15.26 -18.16
CA ILE A 36 -5.83 14.54 -17.08
C ILE A 36 -5.64 15.27 -15.75
N LYS A 37 -6.75 15.63 -15.12
CA LYS A 37 -6.80 16.27 -13.79
C LYS A 37 -6.93 15.23 -12.70
N THR A 38 -6.05 15.29 -11.70
CA THR A 38 -6.08 14.38 -10.55
C THR A 38 -6.35 15.14 -9.26
N GLY A 39 -7.31 14.66 -8.48
CA GLY A 39 -7.62 15.15 -7.15
C GLY A 39 -7.26 14.13 -6.07
N ILE A 40 -7.05 14.61 -4.85
CA ILE A 40 -6.84 13.76 -3.66
C ILE A 40 -7.83 14.14 -2.57
N ALA A 41 -8.41 13.13 -1.93
CA ALA A 41 -9.36 13.28 -0.84
C ALA A 41 -8.95 12.40 0.34
N THR A 42 -8.25 12.99 1.30
CA THR A 42 -7.81 12.32 2.53
C THR A 42 -8.13 13.23 3.72
N GLY A 43 -8.86 12.77 4.70
CA GLY A 43 -9.16 13.53 5.91
C GLY A 43 -10.63 13.45 6.32
N ASP A 44 -10.87 13.83 7.57
CA ASP A 44 -12.14 13.61 8.27
C ASP A 44 -13.10 14.82 8.16
N PHE A 45 -12.84 15.79 7.27
CA PHE A 45 -13.72 16.92 7.10
C PHE A 45 -15.04 16.49 6.45
N GLU A 46 -16.12 16.69 7.16
CA GLU A 46 -17.50 16.50 6.68
C GLU A 46 -17.83 17.60 5.68
N SER A 47 -17.49 17.39 4.42
CA SER A 47 -17.82 18.29 3.33
C SER A 47 -18.15 17.49 2.07
N LYS A 48 -19.03 18.02 1.25
CA LYS A 48 -19.35 17.41 -0.05
C LYS A 48 -18.19 17.43 -1.03
N ASP A 49 -17.23 18.31 -0.79
CA ASP A 49 -16.02 18.50 -1.62
C ASP A 49 -16.35 18.50 -3.13
N GLU A 50 -17.35 19.29 -3.53
CA GLU A 50 -17.84 19.36 -4.92
C GLU A 50 -16.71 19.71 -5.92
N ARG A 51 -15.68 20.40 -5.45
CA ARG A 51 -14.49 20.70 -6.25
C ARG A 51 -13.75 19.45 -6.71
N LEU A 52 -13.86 18.32 -5.99
CA LEU A 52 -13.26 17.05 -6.41
C LEU A 52 -13.90 16.54 -7.70
N GLY A 53 -15.19 16.85 -7.92
CA GLY A 53 -15.92 16.50 -9.12
C GLY A 53 -15.38 17.11 -10.41
N SER A 54 -14.54 18.14 -10.32
CA SER A 54 -13.86 18.72 -11.51
C SER A 54 -12.62 17.94 -11.96
N ASN A 55 -12.23 16.88 -11.23
CA ASN A 55 -11.11 16.03 -11.59
C ASN A 55 -11.57 14.80 -12.36
N ASP A 56 -10.69 14.30 -13.22
CA ASP A 56 -10.92 13.08 -14.02
C ASP A 56 -10.59 11.83 -13.20
N ILE A 57 -9.59 11.94 -12.31
CA ILE A 57 -9.19 10.89 -11.37
C ILE A 57 -9.23 11.47 -9.96
N VAL A 58 -9.94 10.80 -9.05
CA VAL A 58 -9.92 11.13 -7.62
C VAL A 58 -9.33 9.97 -6.85
N VAL A 59 -8.28 10.23 -6.06
CA VAL A 59 -7.69 9.28 -5.12
C VAL A 59 -8.22 9.58 -3.73
N ALA A 60 -8.80 8.61 -3.06
CA ALA A 60 -9.41 8.81 -1.75
C ALA A 60 -9.20 7.62 -0.80
N THR A 61 -9.24 7.88 0.51
CA THR A 61 -9.35 6.79 1.50
C THR A 61 -10.80 6.31 1.60
N SER A 62 -10.99 5.04 2.01
CA SER A 62 -12.33 4.46 2.20
C SER A 62 -13.20 5.27 3.15
N GLU A 63 -12.62 5.78 4.25
CA GLU A 63 -13.30 6.60 5.23
C GLU A 63 -13.78 7.94 4.63
N LYS A 64 -12.95 8.55 3.77
CA LYS A 64 -13.33 9.78 3.08
C LYS A 64 -14.43 9.55 2.05
N VAL A 65 -14.38 8.44 1.32
CA VAL A 65 -15.45 8.07 0.37
C VAL A 65 -16.76 7.81 1.11
N ASP A 66 -16.74 7.14 2.27
CA ASP A 66 -17.94 6.96 3.09
C ASP A 66 -18.51 8.33 3.56
N SER A 67 -17.63 9.24 3.99
CA SER A 67 -18.05 10.60 4.34
C SER A 67 -18.69 11.34 3.15
N LEU A 68 -18.10 11.27 1.96
CA LEU A 68 -18.64 11.89 0.73
C LEU A 68 -20.00 11.30 0.36
N LEU A 69 -20.18 9.99 0.44
CA LEU A 69 -21.45 9.30 0.20
C LEU A 69 -22.52 9.72 1.20
N ARG A 70 -22.18 9.81 2.49
CA ARG A 70 -23.12 10.25 3.53
C ARG A 70 -23.53 11.71 3.37
N ASN A 71 -22.63 12.56 2.90
CA ASN A 71 -22.89 13.97 2.69
C ASN A 71 -23.54 14.26 1.31
N GLY A 72 -23.79 13.26 0.49
CA GLY A 72 -24.48 13.39 -0.79
C GLY A 72 -23.67 14.17 -1.83
N ALA A 73 -22.37 13.87 -1.98
CA ALA A 73 -21.53 14.42 -3.03
C ALA A 73 -22.03 13.95 -4.41
N THR A 74 -22.62 14.84 -5.18
CA THR A 74 -23.32 14.48 -6.43
C THR A 74 -22.41 13.96 -7.53
N TRP A 75 -21.16 14.42 -7.57
CA TRP A 75 -20.19 14.00 -8.57
C TRP A 75 -19.82 12.50 -8.49
N LEU A 76 -20.12 11.82 -7.37
CA LEU A 76 -19.92 10.38 -7.24
C LEU A 76 -20.82 9.58 -8.20
N GLU A 77 -21.91 10.14 -8.67
CA GLU A 77 -22.81 9.54 -9.68
C GLU A 77 -22.19 9.48 -11.07
N ASP A 78 -21.17 10.32 -11.34
CA ASP A 78 -20.47 10.37 -12.63
C ASP A 78 -19.32 9.38 -12.74
N ILE A 79 -19.06 8.57 -11.70
CA ILE A 79 -17.92 7.63 -11.70
C ILE A 79 -18.21 6.47 -12.65
N THR A 80 -17.30 6.27 -13.60
CA THR A 80 -17.37 5.18 -14.61
C THR A 80 -16.32 4.09 -14.37
N CYS A 81 -15.33 4.35 -13.49
CA CYS A 81 -14.32 3.37 -13.11
C CYS A 81 -14.01 3.49 -11.62
N ILE A 82 -14.18 2.40 -10.90
CA ILE A 82 -13.86 2.28 -9.47
C ILE A 82 -12.69 1.33 -9.32
N VAL A 83 -11.60 1.82 -8.73
CA VAL A 83 -10.45 0.97 -8.37
C VAL A 83 -10.38 0.88 -6.86
N VAL A 84 -10.36 -0.33 -6.34
CA VAL A 84 -10.22 -0.62 -4.91
C VAL A 84 -8.86 -1.27 -4.70
N ASP A 85 -7.94 -0.55 -4.10
CA ASP A 85 -6.61 -1.06 -3.75
C ASP A 85 -6.67 -1.77 -2.39
N GLU A 86 -5.86 -2.83 -2.23
CA GLU A 86 -5.77 -3.65 -1.03
C GLU A 86 -7.14 -4.20 -0.56
N VAL A 87 -7.94 -4.72 -1.52
CA VAL A 87 -9.30 -5.20 -1.22
C VAL A 87 -9.34 -6.32 -0.17
N HIS A 88 -8.23 -7.03 0.07
CA HIS A 88 -8.11 -8.01 1.13
C HIS A 88 -8.35 -7.44 2.53
N LEU A 89 -8.30 -6.14 2.71
CA LEU A 89 -8.66 -5.47 3.97
C LEU A 89 -10.15 -5.55 4.31
N LEU A 90 -10.99 -6.13 3.44
CA LEU A 90 -12.36 -6.55 3.80
C LEU A 90 -12.36 -7.47 5.02
N ASP A 91 -11.32 -8.28 5.22
CA ASP A 91 -11.14 -9.15 6.38
C ASP A 91 -10.70 -8.40 7.66
N SER A 92 -10.36 -7.13 7.55
CA SER A 92 -9.94 -6.31 8.69
C SER A 92 -11.11 -5.94 9.59
N VAL A 93 -11.03 -6.31 10.88
CA VAL A 93 -12.07 -6.00 11.89
C VAL A 93 -12.38 -4.50 11.96
N SER A 94 -11.37 -3.64 11.80
CA SER A 94 -11.51 -2.19 11.95
C SER A 94 -11.85 -1.47 10.65
N ARG A 95 -11.41 -1.96 9.48
CA ARG A 95 -11.55 -1.27 8.18
C ARG A 95 -12.49 -1.98 7.23
N GLY A 96 -12.62 -3.29 7.34
CA GLY A 96 -13.46 -4.11 6.48
C GLY A 96 -14.89 -3.61 6.37
N PRO A 97 -15.60 -3.36 7.48
CA PRO A 97 -16.97 -2.90 7.43
C PRO A 97 -17.18 -1.59 6.66
N THR A 98 -16.27 -0.61 6.83
CA THR A 98 -16.33 0.65 6.09
C THR A 98 -16.08 0.43 4.60
N LEU A 99 -15.08 -0.38 4.26
CA LEU A 99 -14.73 -0.68 2.87
C LEU A 99 -15.87 -1.41 2.15
N GLU A 100 -16.48 -2.40 2.80
CA GLU A 100 -17.62 -3.18 2.27
C GLU A 100 -18.83 -2.28 1.98
N ILE A 101 -19.19 -1.42 2.94
CA ILE A 101 -20.30 -0.48 2.79
C ILE A 101 -20.03 0.50 1.65
N VAL A 102 -18.81 1.04 1.57
CA VAL A 102 -18.41 2.00 0.51
C VAL A 102 -18.53 1.34 -0.86
N ILE A 103 -17.96 0.15 -1.05
CA ILE A 103 -18.03 -0.56 -2.32
C ILE A 103 -19.48 -0.86 -2.68
N THR A 104 -20.28 -1.38 -1.74
CA THR A 104 -21.69 -1.72 -1.98
C THR A 104 -22.51 -0.49 -2.40
N LYS A 105 -22.32 0.65 -1.73
CA LYS A 105 -23.00 1.90 -2.10
C LYS A 105 -22.58 2.40 -3.48
N LEU A 106 -21.28 2.38 -3.79
CA LEU A 106 -20.77 2.81 -5.09
C LEU A 106 -21.28 1.92 -6.24
N LEU A 107 -21.34 0.60 -6.04
CA LEU A 107 -21.91 -0.32 -7.02
C LEU A 107 -23.40 -0.06 -7.28
N ARG A 108 -24.13 0.32 -6.25
CA ARG A 108 -25.55 0.72 -6.39
C ARG A 108 -25.73 2.05 -7.06
N LEU A 109 -24.85 3.01 -6.79
CA LEU A 109 -24.91 4.36 -7.36
C LEU A 109 -24.49 4.33 -8.85
N ASN A 110 -23.53 3.49 -9.20
CA ASN A 110 -22.89 3.45 -10.52
C ASN A 110 -23.01 2.08 -11.18
N HIS A 111 -24.23 1.68 -11.53
CA HIS A 111 -24.55 0.35 -12.11
C HIS A 111 -23.74 -0.04 -13.35
N GLY A 112 -23.21 0.93 -14.12
CA GLY A 112 -22.42 0.71 -15.33
C GLY A 112 -20.92 0.90 -15.14
N ALA A 113 -20.45 1.20 -13.93
CA ALA A 113 -19.03 1.45 -13.69
C ALA A 113 -18.20 0.16 -13.76
N GLN A 114 -17.03 0.25 -14.40
CA GLN A 114 -16.04 -0.82 -14.33
C GLN A 114 -15.43 -0.86 -12.93
N VAL A 115 -15.44 -2.03 -12.28
CA VAL A 115 -14.79 -2.24 -11.00
C VAL A 115 -13.49 -3.01 -11.19
N ILE A 116 -12.42 -2.54 -10.56
CA ILE A 116 -11.10 -3.18 -10.51
C ILE A 116 -10.70 -3.29 -9.05
N ALA A 117 -10.57 -4.50 -8.55
CA ALA A 117 -10.11 -4.77 -7.19
C ALA A 117 -8.68 -5.35 -7.24
N LEU A 118 -7.77 -4.73 -6.51
CA LEU A 118 -6.38 -5.15 -6.38
C LEU A 118 -6.16 -5.74 -4.99
N SER A 119 -5.51 -6.88 -4.91
CA SER A 119 -5.29 -7.60 -3.67
C SER A 119 -3.91 -8.22 -3.60
N ALA A 120 -3.38 -8.35 -2.38
CA ALA A 120 -2.35 -9.35 -2.09
C ALA A 120 -2.93 -10.77 -2.22
N THR A 121 -2.11 -11.77 -1.96
CA THR A 121 -2.54 -13.18 -1.93
C THR A 121 -3.56 -13.39 -0.80
N ILE A 122 -4.75 -13.88 -1.14
CA ILE A 122 -5.86 -14.16 -0.20
C ILE A 122 -6.47 -15.53 -0.49
N GLY A 123 -6.99 -16.19 0.56
CA GLY A 123 -7.61 -17.52 0.43
C GLY A 123 -8.98 -17.51 -0.24
N ASN A 124 -9.75 -16.42 -0.12
CA ASN A 124 -11.13 -16.28 -0.58
C ASN A 124 -11.31 -15.38 -1.82
N ALA A 125 -10.31 -15.31 -2.70
CA ALA A 125 -10.33 -14.48 -3.90
C ALA A 125 -11.54 -14.74 -4.82
N HIS A 126 -12.00 -16.00 -4.91
CA HIS A 126 -13.18 -16.39 -5.68
C HIS A 126 -14.48 -15.80 -5.13
N GLU A 127 -14.65 -15.77 -3.82
CA GLU A 127 -15.84 -15.24 -3.17
C GLU A 127 -15.92 -13.71 -3.37
N ILE A 128 -14.79 -13.02 -3.22
CA ILE A 128 -14.73 -11.57 -3.47
C ILE A 128 -15.02 -11.26 -4.95
N ALA A 129 -14.45 -12.01 -5.88
CA ALA A 129 -14.72 -11.82 -7.30
C ALA A 129 -16.20 -12.05 -7.64
N GLN A 130 -16.82 -13.08 -7.06
CA GLN A 130 -18.26 -13.36 -7.21
C GLN A 130 -19.11 -12.21 -6.63
N TRP A 131 -18.80 -11.74 -5.43
CA TRP A 131 -19.49 -10.63 -4.79
C TRP A 131 -19.43 -9.34 -5.62
N LEU A 132 -18.26 -9.05 -6.21
CA LEU A 132 -18.06 -7.90 -7.09
C LEU A 132 -18.61 -8.11 -8.51
N SER A 133 -19.11 -9.31 -8.85
CA SER A 133 -19.45 -9.71 -10.24
C SER A 133 -18.30 -9.46 -11.20
N ALA A 134 -17.06 -9.71 -10.78
CA ALA A 134 -15.83 -9.45 -11.49
C ALA A 134 -15.16 -10.74 -11.98
N ASN A 135 -14.39 -10.63 -13.07
CA ASN A 135 -13.52 -11.71 -13.52
C ASN A 135 -12.30 -11.81 -12.61
N LEU A 136 -12.03 -13.00 -12.08
CA LEU A 136 -10.86 -13.24 -11.23
C LEU A 136 -9.62 -13.46 -12.11
N VAL A 137 -8.56 -12.70 -11.81
CA VAL A 137 -7.23 -12.90 -12.40
C VAL A 137 -6.26 -13.26 -11.28
N LEU A 138 -5.73 -14.47 -11.31
CA LEU A 138 -4.71 -14.96 -10.38
C LEU A 138 -3.35 -14.99 -11.06
N SER A 139 -2.33 -14.53 -10.37
CA SER A 139 -0.95 -14.59 -10.84
C SER A 139 -0.03 -15.00 -9.69
N ASN A 140 0.75 -16.06 -9.90
CA ASN A 140 1.82 -16.50 -9.02
C ASN A 140 3.19 -15.94 -9.45
N TRP A 141 3.20 -15.10 -10.47
CA TRP A 141 4.43 -14.52 -10.97
C TRP A 141 5.05 -13.57 -9.91
N ARG A 142 6.34 -13.73 -9.69
CA ARG A 142 7.16 -12.82 -8.87
C ARG A 142 8.38 -12.37 -9.68
N PRO A 143 8.78 -11.11 -9.62
CA PRO A 143 9.98 -10.62 -10.32
C PRO A 143 11.27 -11.17 -9.72
N THR A 144 11.24 -11.56 -8.43
CA THR A 144 12.36 -12.11 -7.68
C THR A 144 11.94 -13.41 -6.99
N GLU A 145 12.86 -14.35 -6.86
CA GLU A 145 12.64 -15.57 -6.09
C GLU A 145 12.50 -15.23 -4.61
N LEU A 146 11.50 -15.82 -3.96
CA LEU A 146 11.29 -15.67 -2.52
C LEU A 146 11.80 -16.90 -1.80
N HIS A 147 12.81 -16.72 -0.94
CA HIS A 147 13.28 -17.73 -0.02
C HIS A 147 12.75 -17.43 1.37
N GLU A 148 11.97 -18.35 1.92
CA GLU A 148 11.44 -18.26 3.29
C GLU A 148 12.30 -19.09 4.23
N GLY A 149 12.68 -18.51 5.36
CA GLY A 149 13.53 -19.19 6.35
C GLY A 149 13.19 -18.78 7.78
N ILE A 150 13.63 -19.59 8.72
CA ILE A 150 13.53 -19.35 10.16
C ILE A 150 14.92 -19.20 10.71
N PHE A 151 15.22 -18.08 11.38
CA PHE A 151 16.48 -17.90 12.08
C PHE A 151 16.43 -18.55 13.45
N ARG A 152 17.39 -19.41 13.74
CA ARG A 152 17.62 -20.07 15.03
C ARG A 152 19.05 -20.60 15.12
N ASP A 153 19.64 -20.58 16.32
CA ASP A 153 20.95 -21.16 16.59
C ASP A 153 22.03 -20.68 15.59
N ASP A 154 22.11 -19.37 15.40
CA ASP A 154 23.08 -18.68 14.51
C ASP A 154 23.00 -19.09 13.02
N ALA A 155 21.86 -19.62 12.58
CA ALA A 155 21.61 -19.94 11.18
C ALA A 155 20.19 -19.64 10.73
N ILE A 156 20.02 -19.34 9.43
CA ILE A 156 18.72 -19.31 8.78
C ILE A 156 18.48 -20.69 8.16
N TYR A 157 17.38 -21.32 8.55
CA TYR A 157 16.92 -22.59 8.01
C TYR A 157 15.87 -22.34 6.93
N PHE A 158 16.21 -22.64 5.70
CA PHE A 158 15.31 -22.65 4.57
C PHE A 158 14.70 -24.03 4.35
N ARG A 159 13.74 -24.15 3.45
CA ARG A 159 13.11 -25.43 3.11
C ARG A 159 14.11 -26.45 2.52
N ASP A 160 15.12 -25.96 1.80
CA ASP A 160 16.07 -26.74 0.99
C ASP A 160 17.52 -26.57 1.44
N GLY A 161 17.77 -25.95 2.58
CA GLY A 161 19.13 -25.77 3.11
C GLY A 161 19.20 -24.85 4.32
N GLN A 162 20.42 -24.52 4.71
CA GLN A 162 20.68 -23.57 5.79
C GLN A 162 21.81 -22.62 5.44
N GLN A 163 21.78 -21.42 6.01
CA GLN A 163 22.83 -20.41 5.90
C GLN A 163 23.27 -19.99 7.30
N ALA A 164 24.55 -20.15 7.61
CA ALA A 164 25.11 -19.65 8.86
C ALA A 164 25.18 -18.12 8.85
N ILE A 165 24.86 -17.49 9.98
CA ILE A 165 24.88 -16.04 10.17
C ILE A 165 25.91 -15.72 11.26
N GLY A 166 26.76 -14.71 11.00
CA GLY A 166 27.71 -14.24 12.00
C GLY A 166 27.01 -13.53 13.16
N CYS A 167 26.98 -14.16 14.33
CA CYS A 167 26.31 -13.59 15.49
C CYS A 167 27.33 -12.89 16.41
N ILE A 168 27.35 -11.57 16.35
CA ILE A 168 28.23 -10.70 17.15
C ILE A 168 27.46 -9.84 18.18
N HIS A 169 26.13 -9.85 18.10
CA HIS A 169 25.24 -9.11 18.97
C HIS A 169 24.29 -10.08 19.69
N SER A 170 23.83 -9.71 20.88
CA SER A 170 22.90 -10.52 21.68
C SER A 170 21.44 -10.53 21.15
N ASP A 171 21.13 -9.72 20.15
CA ASP A 171 19.81 -9.60 19.53
C ASP A 171 19.89 -10.18 18.13
N ASP A 172 19.14 -11.24 17.90
CA ASP A 172 19.10 -12.00 16.64
C ASP A 172 18.70 -11.15 15.43
N ALA A 173 17.72 -10.27 15.60
CA ALA A 173 17.28 -9.38 14.53
C ALA A 173 18.38 -8.37 14.14
N VAL A 174 19.19 -7.93 15.10
CA VAL A 174 20.37 -7.08 14.83
C VAL A 174 21.42 -7.87 14.06
N ASN A 175 21.68 -9.12 14.40
CA ASN A 175 22.64 -9.98 13.65
C ASN A 175 22.21 -10.15 12.19
N LEU A 176 20.92 -10.40 11.94
CA LEU A 176 20.37 -10.48 10.58
C LEU A 176 20.53 -9.16 9.79
N VAL A 177 20.31 -8.02 10.44
CA VAL A 177 20.54 -6.70 9.82
C VAL A 177 22.01 -6.51 9.47
N LEU A 178 22.93 -6.84 10.41
CA LEU A 178 24.36 -6.68 10.19
C LEU A 178 24.87 -7.59 9.07
N ASP A 179 24.44 -8.86 9.05
CA ASP A 179 24.79 -9.81 7.98
C ASP A 179 24.28 -9.31 6.62
N THR A 180 23.00 -8.90 6.54
CA THR A 180 22.40 -8.39 5.30
C THR A 180 23.16 -7.18 4.76
N ILE A 181 23.50 -6.21 5.62
CA ILE A 181 24.21 -4.98 5.21
C ILE A 181 25.65 -5.27 4.85
N SER A 182 26.32 -6.21 5.55
CA SER A 182 27.68 -6.63 5.22
C SER A 182 27.76 -7.30 3.85
N ASN A 183 26.68 -7.94 3.43
CA ASN A 183 26.54 -8.54 2.09
C ASN A 183 25.90 -7.57 1.08
N GLU A 184 25.94 -6.24 1.34
CA GLU A 184 25.43 -5.19 0.46
C GLU A 184 23.90 -5.28 0.18
N GLY A 185 23.17 -6.03 1.01
CA GLY A 185 21.74 -6.19 0.91
C GLY A 185 20.96 -5.06 1.60
N GLN A 186 19.64 -5.09 1.44
CA GLN A 186 18.68 -4.22 2.12
C GLN A 186 17.82 -5.05 3.06
N CYS A 187 17.55 -4.52 4.24
CA CYS A 187 16.78 -5.21 5.27
C CYS A 187 15.54 -4.39 5.68
N LEU A 188 14.39 -5.04 5.77
CA LEU A 188 13.16 -4.47 6.30
C LEU A 188 12.73 -5.29 7.51
N VAL A 189 12.70 -4.65 8.69
CA VAL A 189 12.31 -5.28 9.96
C VAL A 189 10.92 -4.80 10.37
N PHE A 190 10.02 -5.77 10.60
CA PHE A 190 8.68 -5.49 11.10
C PHE A 190 8.61 -5.66 12.61
N GLU A 191 8.07 -4.67 13.28
CA GLU A 191 7.85 -4.65 14.73
C GLU A 191 6.36 -4.50 15.04
N ASN A 192 5.94 -5.06 16.17
CA ASN A 192 4.53 -5.09 16.57
C ASN A 192 3.96 -3.74 17.04
N SER A 193 4.80 -2.71 17.24
CA SER A 193 4.38 -1.38 17.66
C SER A 193 5.31 -0.28 17.14
N ARG A 194 4.79 0.95 17.00
CA ARG A 194 5.58 2.14 16.64
C ARG A 194 6.74 2.38 17.60
N LYS A 195 6.51 2.15 18.90
CA LYS A 195 7.54 2.33 19.93
C LYS A 195 8.68 1.34 19.75
N ASN A 196 8.36 0.06 19.53
CA ASN A 196 9.34 -0.99 19.29
C ASN A 196 10.11 -0.75 17.99
N SER A 197 9.42 -0.37 16.91
CA SER A 197 10.04 -0.03 15.63
C SER A 197 11.08 1.09 15.79
N ALA A 198 10.72 2.19 16.47
CA ALA A 198 11.65 3.29 16.74
C ALA A 198 12.83 2.87 17.65
N GLY A 199 12.57 2.02 18.64
CA GLY A 199 13.58 1.47 19.54
C GLY A 199 14.57 0.58 18.79
N PHE A 200 14.04 -0.35 17.99
CA PHE A 200 14.86 -1.23 17.18
C PHE A 200 15.70 -0.46 16.15
N ALA A 201 15.11 0.51 15.46
CA ALA A 201 15.81 1.34 14.49
C ALA A 201 17.01 2.06 15.10
N LYS A 202 16.87 2.64 16.31
CA LYS A 202 17.98 3.27 17.04
C LYS A 202 19.07 2.27 17.41
N LYS A 203 18.70 1.08 17.89
CA LYS A 203 19.64 0.01 18.24
C LYS A 203 20.42 -0.45 17.01
N ALA A 204 19.72 -0.81 15.94
CA ALA A 204 20.32 -1.26 14.69
C ALA A 204 21.23 -0.18 14.07
N ALA A 205 20.81 1.10 14.06
CA ALA A 205 21.61 2.19 13.55
C ALA A 205 22.94 2.35 14.29
N GLY A 206 22.96 2.16 15.62
CA GLY A 206 24.18 2.20 16.42
C GLY A 206 25.18 1.12 16.04
N GLU A 207 24.71 -0.08 15.75
CA GLU A 207 25.55 -1.20 15.32
C GLU A 207 26.01 -1.07 13.85
N VAL A 208 25.08 -0.73 12.96
CA VAL A 208 25.38 -0.48 11.53
C VAL A 208 26.41 0.64 11.36
N ALA A 209 26.34 1.69 12.18
CA ALA A 209 27.31 2.79 12.14
C ALA A 209 28.76 2.34 12.39
N LYS A 210 28.98 1.20 13.05
CA LYS A 210 30.33 0.63 13.28
C LYS A 210 30.88 0.01 12.00
N LEU A 211 30.02 -0.50 11.11
CA LEU A 211 30.38 -1.10 9.82
C LEU A 211 30.65 -0.08 8.70
N LEU A 212 30.10 1.15 8.83
CA LEU A 212 30.23 2.18 7.81
C LEU A 212 31.61 2.86 7.86
N ASP A 213 32.23 3.01 6.71
CA ASP A 213 33.41 3.86 6.52
C ASP A 213 33.06 5.37 6.56
N GLY A 214 34.06 6.25 6.54
CA GLY A 214 33.87 7.71 6.61
C GLY A 214 32.99 8.24 5.48
N THR A 215 33.20 7.79 4.26
CA THR A 215 32.49 8.23 3.07
C THR A 215 31.01 7.85 3.10
N ARG A 216 30.71 6.63 3.52
CA ARG A 216 29.31 6.17 3.67
C ARG A 216 28.60 6.89 4.82
N LYS A 217 29.30 7.21 5.92
CA LYS A 217 28.76 8.03 7.02
C LYS A 217 28.35 9.43 6.58
N GLU A 218 29.16 10.07 5.73
CA GLU A 218 28.85 11.41 5.19
C GLU A 218 27.60 11.36 4.30
N LYS A 219 27.51 10.41 3.37
CA LYS A 219 26.30 10.22 2.54
C LYS A 219 25.03 10.02 3.34
N VAL A 220 25.10 9.22 4.40
CA VAL A 220 23.92 9.00 5.27
C VAL A 220 23.51 10.29 5.99
N ARG A 221 24.48 11.13 6.41
CA ARG A 221 24.18 12.44 7.03
C ARG A 221 23.55 13.43 6.05
N GLU A 222 24.02 13.47 4.80
CA GLU A 222 23.44 14.31 3.75
C GLU A 222 21.98 13.93 3.44
N ILE A 223 21.65 12.64 3.44
CA ILE A 223 20.28 12.17 3.20
C ILE A 223 19.36 12.48 4.40
N ALA A 224 19.91 12.54 5.63
CA ALA A 224 19.16 12.75 6.85
C ALA A 224 18.96 14.23 7.23
N SER A 225 19.63 15.18 6.54
CA SER A 225 19.51 16.63 6.72
C SER A 225 18.42 17.21 5.82
#